data_557652fa115270c70d52ef1f57b4514a
#
_entry.id   557652fa115270c70d52ef1f57b4514a
#
_cell.length_a   1.000
_cell.length_b   1.000
_cell.length_c   1.000
_cell.angle_alpha   90.00
_cell.angle_beta   90.00
_cell.angle_gamma   90.00
#
_symmetry.space_group_name_H-M   'P 1'
#
loop_
_entity.id
_entity.type
_entity.pdbx_description
1 polymer ?
#
loop_
_entity_poly.entity_id
_entity_poly.type
_entity_poly.pdbx_seq_one_letter_code
_entity_poly.pdbx_strand_id
1 'polypeptide(L)'
;MYDRRLAIESVAHVGPGQFILGFECPEIASQCRPGHFVMISVAESIDPILRRPMAIYRVLRDASNTPYGFTLLIEVVGCGTALLEQKSVGDHVEVLGPLGVPFSLPTTDRVSGEHLLVMGGVGSAPFPLVAEELLKSGHRVRAFVGARTAEALLCVDDFRELGVPVEVATDDGSEGFHGYVVHPLQGYLESEDPANAVLYACGPTPMMRAVHEIAMTRNLPLQVSFEAPMACGIGVCLSCVVCVDAGDN
;
A
#
# COMPACT_ATOMS: atom_id res chain seq x y z
N MET A 1 2.46 16.76 -9.68
CA MET A 1 3.65 15.90 -9.86
C MET A 1 4.88 16.79 -9.79
N TYR A 2 5.86 16.44 -8.98
CA TYR A 2 7.11 17.15 -8.71
C TYR A 2 8.28 16.20 -8.87
N ASP A 3 9.42 16.67 -9.35
CA ASP A 3 10.70 15.97 -9.33
C ASP A 3 11.62 16.74 -8.38
N ARG A 4 12.07 16.10 -7.30
CA ARG A 4 12.81 16.76 -6.21
C ARG A 4 13.98 15.88 -5.78
N ARG A 5 15.11 16.53 -5.46
CA ARG A 5 16.19 15.92 -4.70
C ARG A 5 15.91 16.16 -3.23
N LEU A 6 15.66 15.09 -2.48
CA LEU A 6 15.25 15.13 -1.08
C LEU A 6 16.32 14.47 -0.20
N ALA A 7 16.55 15.04 0.98
CA ALA A 7 17.28 14.37 2.04
C ALA A 7 16.38 13.34 2.72
N ILE A 8 16.98 12.23 3.16
CA ILE A 8 16.33 11.26 4.03
C ILE A 8 16.33 11.84 5.45
N GLU A 9 15.17 12.10 6.01
CA GLU A 9 15.00 12.71 7.34
C GLU A 9 14.91 11.65 8.44
N SER A 10 14.43 10.45 8.10
CA SER A 10 14.37 9.34 9.04
C SER A 10 14.54 7.99 8.35
N VAL A 11 15.14 7.05 9.09
CA VAL A 11 15.28 5.64 8.71
C VAL A 11 14.86 4.82 9.92
N ALA A 12 13.95 3.86 9.71
CA ALA A 12 13.53 2.91 10.74
C ALA A 12 13.46 1.49 10.16
N HIS A 13 14.14 0.53 10.78
CA HIS A 13 14.01 -0.88 10.42
C HIS A 13 12.85 -1.49 11.20
N VAL A 14 11.93 -2.16 10.51
CA VAL A 14 10.69 -2.71 11.08
C VAL A 14 10.65 -4.24 11.03
N GLY A 15 11.58 -4.85 10.32
CA GLY A 15 11.72 -6.30 10.21
C GLY A 15 12.94 -6.67 9.37
N PRO A 16 13.22 -7.96 9.19
CA PRO A 16 14.32 -8.44 8.35
C PRO A 16 14.17 -8.00 6.90
N GLY A 17 15.04 -7.10 6.42
CA GLY A 17 14.97 -6.51 5.08
C GLY A 17 13.75 -5.61 4.85
N GLN A 18 13.16 -5.08 5.92
CA GLN A 18 12.01 -4.18 5.87
C GLN A 18 12.33 -2.89 6.62
N PHE A 19 12.14 -1.76 5.96
CA PHE A 19 12.51 -0.47 6.51
C PHE A 19 11.60 0.65 6.01
N ILE A 20 11.59 1.75 6.74
CA ILE A 20 10.83 2.96 6.43
C ILE A 20 11.81 4.10 6.20
N LEU A 21 11.62 4.82 5.10
CA LEU A 21 12.29 6.09 4.82
C LEU A 21 11.29 7.24 4.96
N GLY A 22 11.69 8.30 5.65
CA GLY A 22 10.91 9.53 5.80
C GLY A 22 11.53 10.72 5.07
N PHE A 23 10.69 11.57 4.52
CA PHE A 23 11.05 12.74 3.71
C PHE A 23 10.22 13.95 4.07
N GLU A 24 10.84 15.11 4.12
CA GLU A 24 10.15 16.40 4.15
C GLU A 24 9.98 16.93 2.72
N CYS A 25 8.75 17.10 2.29
CA CYS A 25 8.39 17.70 1.01
C CYS A 25 6.91 18.08 1.02
N PRO A 26 6.56 19.30 1.46
CA PRO A 26 5.17 19.77 1.55
C PRO A 26 4.43 19.71 0.22
N GLU A 27 5.12 19.97 -0.91
CA GLU A 27 4.51 19.96 -2.24
C GLU A 27 4.01 18.57 -2.63
N ILE A 28 4.78 17.51 -2.33
CA ILE A 28 4.36 16.13 -2.58
C ILE A 28 3.30 15.75 -1.53
N ALA A 29 3.59 15.97 -0.24
CA ALA A 29 2.73 15.56 0.86
C ALA A 29 1.29 16.10 0.76
N SER A 30 1.14 17.38 0.38
CA SER A 30 -0.18 18.03 0.25
C SER A 30 -1.04 17.48 -0.90
N GLN A 31 -0.43 16.83 -1.88
CA GLN A 31 -1.14 16.22 -3.01
C GLN A 31 -1.28 14.70 -2.88
N CYS A 32 -0.68 14.10 -1.85
CA CYS A 32 -0.80 12.67 -1.62
C CYS A 32 -2.24 12.27 -1.29
N ARG A 33 -2.68 11.20 -1.92
CA ARG A 33 -3.94 10.51 -1.63
C ARG A 33 -3.68 9.01 -1.54
N PRO A 34 -4.53 8.26 -0.82
CA PRO A 34 -4.39 6.81 -0.68
C PRO A 34 -4.25 6.10 -2.03
N GLY A 35 -3.20 5.28 -2.18
CA GLY A 35 -2.88 4.58 -3.43
C GLY A 35 -1.90 5.30 -4.35
N HIS A 36 -1.52 6.55 -4.05
CA HIS A 36 -0.41 7.19 -4.75
C HIS A 36 0.94 6.54 -4.42
N PHE A 37 1.87 6.64 -5.36
CA PHE A 37 3.24 6.18 -5.22
C PHE A 37 4.22 7.27 -5.66
N VAL A 38 5.50 7.05 -5.44
CA VAL A 38 6.61 7.85 -5.97
C VAL A 38 7.61 6.97 -6.70
N MET A 39 8.35 7.54 -7.65
CA MET A 39 9.52 6.93 -8.25
C MET A 39 10.76 7.47 -7.56
N ILE A 40 11.53 6.60 -6.88
CA ILE A 40 12.72 6.99 -6.13
C ILE A 40 14.01 6.50 -6.82
N SER A 41 15.05 7.35 -6.91
CA SER A 41 16.38 6.93 -7.34
C SER A 41 17.03 6.10 -6.24
N VAL A 42 17.80 5.10 -6.62
CA VAL A 42 18.45 4.20 -5.65
C VAL A 42 19.95 4.47 -5.52
N ALA A 43 20.54 5.14 -6.49
CA ALA A 43 21.94 5.55 -6.52
C ALA A 43 22.11 6.89 -7.25
N GLU A 44 23.21 7.56 -7.01
CA GLU A 44 23.64 8.76 -7.77
C GLU A 44 24.35 8.40 -9.07
N SER A 45 24.64 7.12 -9.28
CA SER A 45 25.28 6.56 -10.48
C SER A 45 24.25 6.17 -11.55
N ILE A 46 24.72 5.93 -12.77
CA ILE A 46 23.90 5.45 -13.87
C ILE A 46 23.52 3.96 -13.77
N ASP A 47 24.03 3.24 -12.78
CA ASP A 47 23.70 1.84 -12.51
C ASP A 47 23.35 1.65 -11.03
N PRO A 48 22.13 1.24 -10.70
CA PRO A 48 21.00 0.98 -11.58
C PRO A 48 20.28 2.26 -12.04
N ILE A 49 20.09 2.42 -13.35
CA ILE A 49 19.56 3.64 -13.97
C ILE A 49 18.08 3.92 -13.64
N LEU A 50 17.27 2.87 -13.46
CA LEU A 50 15.82 3.06 -13.26
C LEU A 50 15.52 3.43 -11.82
N ARG A 51 14.62 4.39 -11.62
CA ARG A 51 13.96 4.65 -10.35
C ARG A 51 13.06 3.46 -9.97
N ARG A 52 12.74 3.33 -8.69
CA ARG A 52 11.85 2.29 -8.15
C ARG A 52 10.52 2.88 -7.72
N PRO A 53 9.39 2.27 -8.10
CA PRO A 53 8.08 2.67 -7.60
C PRO A 53 7.93 2.25 -6.13
N MET A 54 7.56 3.20 -5.28
CA MET A 54 7.29 2.97 -3.85
C MET A 54 5.96 3.58 -3.48
N ALA A 55 5.06 2.77 -2.94
CA ALA A 55 3.79 3.26 -2.41
C ALA A 55 4.03 4.25 -1.28
N ILE A 56 3.24 5.33 -1.23
CA ILE A 56 3.25 6.23 -0.09
C ILE A 56 2.56 5.51 1.07
N TYR A 57 3.33 5.33 2.16
CA TYR A 57 2.88 4.63 3.34
C TYR A 57 2.09 5.55 4.27
N ARG A 58 2.67 6.69 4.64
CA ARG A 58 2.00 7.69 5.49
C ARG A 58 2.28 9.10 4.97
N VAL A 59 1.35 10.00 5.25
CA VAL A 59 1.54 11.46 5.10
C VAL A 59 1.82 12.04 6.47
N LEU A 60 2.99 12.67 6.63
CA LEU A 60 3.39 13.33 7.85
C LEU A 60 2.71 14.69 7.96
N ARG A 61 2.15 14.99 9.15
CA ARG A 61 1.43 16.23 9.42
C ARG A 61 1.97 16.88 10.67
N ASP A 62 2.00 18.21 10.68
CA ASP A 62 2.37 19.00 11.85
C ASP A 62 1.23 19.08 12.89
N ALA A 63 1.46 19.77 13.98
CA ALA A 63 0.48 19.98 15.06
C ALA A 63 -0.81 20.70 14.58
N SER A 64 -0.75 21.41 13.45
CA SER A 64 -1.87 22.09 12.81
C SER A 64 -2.57 21.19 11.77
N ASN A 65 -2.20 19.90 11.70
CA ASN A 65 -2.66 18.92 10.71
C ASN A 65 -2.27 19.28 9.25
N THR A 66 -1.25 20.13 9.07
CA THR A 66 -0.75 20.51 7.74
C THR A 66 0.25 19.46 7.24
N PRO A 67 0.05 18.91 6.01
CA PRO A 67 0.99 17.95 5.44
C PRO A 67 2.35 18.60 5.18
N TYR A 68 3.43 18.02 5.71
CA TYR A 68 4.78 18.53 5.48
C TYR A 68 5.74 17.49 4.89
N GLY A 69 5.40 16.19 4.98
CA GLY A 69 6.26 15.11 4.53
C GLY A 69 5.51 13.82 4.29
N PHE A 70 6.23 12.79 3.93
CA PHE A 70 5.69 11.44 3.70
C PHE A 70 6.72 10.37 4.05
N THR A 71 6.24 9.15 4.23
CA THR A 71 7.09 7.97 4.44
C THR A 71 6.83 6.90 3.40
N LEU A 72 7.84 6.08 3.17
CA LEU A 72 7.81 4.91 2.29
C LEU A 72 8.17 3.67 3.11
N LEU A 73 7.33 2.64 3.10
CA LEU A 73 7.63 1.33 3.65
C LEU A 73 8.17 0.46 2.50
N ILE A 74 9.38 -0.07 2.68
CA ILE A 74 10.15 -0.74 1.63
C ILE A 74 10.59 -2.11 2.12
N GLU A 75 10.45 -3.11 1.25
CA GLU A 75 11.02 -4.45 1.44
C GLU A 75 12.19 -4.65 0.48
N VAL A 76 13.26 -5.26 0.96
CA VAL A 76 14.43 -5.61 0.15
C VAL A 76 14.12 -6.82 -0.70
N VAL A 77 13.80 -6.57 -1.97
CA VAL A 77 13.48 -7.63 -2.94
C VAL A 77 14.51 -7.75 -4.06
N GLY A 78 15.52 -6.86 -4.09
CA GLY A 78 16.54 -6.87 -5.12
C GLY A 78 17.59 -5.77 -4.93
N CYS A 79 18.54 -5.66 -5.87
CA CYS A 79 19.67 -4.75 -5.74
C CYS A 79 19.28 -3.28 -5.48
N GLY A 80 18.23 -2.78 -6.13
CA GLY A 80 17.81 -1.38 -5.94
C GLY A 80 17.31 -1.10 -4.53
N THR A 81 16.46 -1.96 -3.97
CA THR A 81 15.97 -1.80 -2.58
C THR A 81 17.06 -2.09 -1.55
N ALA A 82 18.03 -2.98 -1.85
CA ALA A 82 19.21 -3.18 -1.00
C ALA A 82 20.12 -1.94 -0.95
N LEU A 83 20.22 -1.18 -2.04
CA LEU A 83 20.94 0.10 -2.04
C LEU A 83 20.21 1.18 -1.23
N LEU A 84 18.88 1.17 -1.23
CA LEU A 84 18.08 2.08 -0.40
C LEU A 84 18.20 1.74 1.10
N GLU A 85 18.27 0.46 1.44
CA GLU A 85 18.45 0.01 2.84
C GLU A 85 19.77 0.48 3.44
N GLN A 86 20.82 0.65 2.63
CA GLN A 86 22.13 1.12 3.07
C GLN A 86 22.21 2.63 3.30
N LYS A 87 21.19 3.37 2.91
CA LYS A 87 21.17 4.83 3.07
C LYS A 87 20.89 5.23 4.51
N SER A 88 21.43 6.38 4.87
CA SER A 88 21.35 6.99 6.21
C SER A 88 20.62 8.32 6.16
N VAL A 89 20.23 8.80 7.32
CA VAL A 89 19.72 10.18 7.49
C VAL A 89 20.74 11.18 6.96
N GLY A 90 20.26 12.13 6.16
CA GLY A 90 21.09 13.12 5.47
C GLY A 90 21.54 12.71 4.06
N ASP A 91 21.46 11.42 3.69
CA ASP A 91 21.67 11.01 2.30
C ASP A 91 20.57 11.55 1.40
N HIS A 92 20.91 11.80 0.14
CA HIS A 92 19.95 12.34 -0.83
C HIS A 92 19.50 11.30 -1.83
N VAL A 93 18.25 11.44 -2.25
CA VAL A 93 17.64 10.67 -3.33
C VAL A 93 16.78 11.60 -4.20
N GLU A 94 16.59 11.23 -5.46
CA GLU A 94 15.64 11.92 -6.32
C GLU A 94 14.29 11.22 -6.23
N VAL A 95 13.23 12.01 -6.05
CA VAL A 95 11.85 11.55 -5.87
C VAL A 95 10.96 12.25 -6.88
N LEU A 96 10.28 11.47 -7.69
CA LEU A 96 9.27 11.94 -8.64
C LEU A 96 7.89 11.51 -8.14
N GLY A 97 7.01 12.46 -7.86
CA GLY A 97 5.67 12.14 -7.35
C GLY A 97 4.80 13.36 -7.01
N PRO A 98 3.62 13.15 -6.41
CA PRO A 98 2.92 11.88 -6.34
C PRO A 98 2.47 11.42 -7.73
N LEU A 99 2.40 10.10 -7.92
CA LEU A 99 2.07 9.43 -9.18
C LEU A 99 0.93 8.41 -8.97
N GLY A 100 0.38 7.94 -10.09
CA GLY A 100 -0.69 6.95 -10.10
C GLY A 100 -2.08 7.54 -9.97
N VAL A 101 -3.08 6.66 -9.99
CA VAL A 101 -4.48 6.97 -9.74
C VAL A 101 -4.81 6.50 -8.33
N PRO A 102 -5.24 7.40 -7.43
CA PRO A 102 -5.55 7.00 -6.06
C PRO A 102 -6.78 6.10 -6.01
N PHE A 103 -6.96 5.37 -4.91
CA PHE A 103 -8.20 4.66 -4.65
C PHE A 103 -9.38 5.63 -4.64
N SER A 104 -10.48 5.22 -5.27
CA SER A 104 -11.74 5.94 -5.23
C SER A 104 -12.42 5.66 -3.90
N LEU A 105 -12.19 6.53 -2.91
CA LEU A 105 -12.83 6.43 -1.61
C LEU A 105 -14.14 7.23 -1.59
N PRO A 106 -15.18 6.74 -0.88
CA PRO A 106 -16.42 7.48 -0.75
C PRO A 106 -16.19 8.76 0.05
N THR A 107 -16.84 9.84 -0.38
CA THR A 107 -16.71 11.18 0.23
C THR A 107 -17.89 11.55 1.14
N THR A 108 -18.87 10.68 1.29
CA THR A 108 -20.09 10.97 2.07
C THR A 108 -20.50 9.76 2.93
N ASP A 109 -21.09 10.04 4.08
CA ASP A 109 -21.59 9.07 5.07
C ASP A 109 -22.70 8.12 4.57
N ARG A 110 -23.02 8.14 3.29
CA ARG A 110 -24.16 7.43 2.71
C ARG A 110 -23.86 6.00 2.26
N VAL A 111 -22.62 5.54 2.34
CA VAL A 111 -22.32 4.13 2.00
C VAL A 111 -22.42 3.32 3.30
N SER A 112 -23.54 2.62 3.46
CA SER A 112 -23.82 1.74 4.61
C SER A 112 -23.00 0.45 4.62
N GLY A 113 -21.93 0.38 3.86
CA GLY A 113 -21.07 -0.79 3.72
C GLY A 113 -19.82 -0.76 4.60
N GLU A 114 -19.15 -1.87 4.66
CA GLU A 114 -17.83 -2.00 5.31
C GLU A 114 -16.73 -2.05 4.26
N HIS A 115 -15.59 -1.43 4.54
CA HIS A 115 -14.44 -1.42 3.65
C HIS A 115 -13.45 -2.48 4.10
N LEU A 116 -13.25 -3.48 3.25
CA LEU A 116 -12.42 -4.65 3.53
C LEU A 116 -11.07 -4.49 2.81
N LEU A 117 -10.01 -4.28 3.59
CA LEU A 117 -8.65 -4.10 3.09
C LEU A 117 -7.94 -5.46 3.12
N VAL A 118 -7.54 -5.97 1.96
CA VAL A 118 -6.90 -7.30 1.82
C VAL A 118 -5.51 -7.14 1.27
N MET A 119 -4.51 -7.55 2.04
CA MET A 119 -3.13 -7.25 1.73
C MET A 119 -2.17 -8.40 1.99
N GLY A 120 -1.04 -8.41 1.28
CA GLY A 120 0.00 -9.42 1.44
C GLY A 120 1.40 -8.86 1.28
N GLY A 121 2.28 -9.14 2.26
CA GLY A 121 3.65 -8.65 2.27
C GLY A 121 3.73 -7.12 2.18
N VAL A 122 4.66 -6.59 1.38
CA VAL A 122 4.84 -5.14 1.20
C VAL A 122 3.65 -4.45 0.53
N GLY A 123 2.73 -5.20 -0.10
CA GLY A 123 1.44 -4.70 -0.55
C GLY A 123 0.56 -4.14 0.57
N SER A 124 0.95 -4.31 1.83
CA SER A 124 0.31 -3.64 2.98
C SER A 124 0.60 -2.13 3.04
N ALA A 125 1.69 -1.66 2.44
CA ALA A 125 2.17 -0.29 2.57
C ALA A 125 1.14 0.82 2.26
N PRO A 126 0.29 0.75 1.21
CA PRO A 126 -0.66 1.83 0.91
C PRO A 126 -1.87 1.87 1.87
N PHE A 127 -2.15 0.81 2.62
CA PHE A 127 -3.43 0.64 3.31
C PHE A 127 -3.59 1.39 4.64
N PRO A 128 -2.57 1.67 5.45
CA PRO A 128 -2.76 2.54 6.60
C PRO A 128 -3.33 3.91 6.22
N LEU A 129 -2.87 4.50 5.11
CA LEU A 129 -3.40 5.77 4.62
C LEU A 129 -4.85 5.63 4.10
N VAL A 130 -5.21 4.49 3.47
CA VAL A 130 -6.59 4.17 3.08
C VAL A 130 -7.49 4.09 4.30
N ALA A 131 -7.06 3.35 5.34
CA ALA A 131 -7.82 3.19 6.57
C ALA A 131 -8.05 4.53 7.27
N GLU A 132 -7.01 5.36 7.40
CA GLU A 132 -7.11 6.69 7.99
C GLU A 132 -8.17 7.56 7.30
N GLU A 133 -8.15 7.62 5.97
CA GLU A 133 -9.10 8.46 5.22
C GLU A 133 -10.54 7.93 5.29
N LEU A 134 -10.73 6.62 5.26
CA LEU A 134 -12.05 6.00 5.44
C LEU A 134 -12.60 6.26 6.85
N LEU A 135 -11.79 6.08 7.89
CA LEU A 135 -12.19 6.33 9.28
C LEU A 135 -12.52 7.81 9.53
N LYS A 136 -11.74 8.74 8.98
CA LYS A 136 -12.03 10.19 9.05
C LYS A 136 -13.38 10.54 8.42
N SER A 137 -13.78 9.79 7.41
CA SER A 137 -15.08 9.95 6.73
C SER A 137 -16.21 9.14 7.40
N GLY A 138 -15.97 8.55 8.58
CA GLY A 138 -16.98 7.82 9.37
C GLY A 138 -17.28 6.41 8.85
N HIS A 139 -16.47 5.85 7.95
CA HIS A 139 -16.70 4.52 7.41
C HIS A 139 -16.15 3.42 8.32
N ARG A 140 -16.79 2.24 8.27
CA ARG A 140 -16.28 1.03 8.93
C ARG A 140 -15.21 0.39 8.07
N VAL A 141 -14.10 0.01 8.69
CA VAL A 141 -12.96 -0.61 8.04
C VAL A 141 -12.59 -1.90 8.76
N ARG A 142 -12.20 -2.92 7.99
CA ARG A 142 -11.60 -4.16 8.50
C ARG A 142 -10.40 -4.53 7.65
N ALA A 143 -9.34 -5.01 8.25
CA ALA A 143 -8.11 -5.39 7.59
C ALA A 143 -7.88 -6.90 7.64
N PHE A 144 -7.42 -7.47 6.53
CA PHE A 144 -6.98 -8.84 6.37
C PHE A 144 -5.53 -8.80 5.89
N VAL A 145 -4.60 -9.20 6.76
CA VAL A 145 -3.16 -9.10 6.51
C VAL A 145 -2.55 -10.48 6.37
N GLY A 146 -1.93 -10.73 5.23
CA GLY A 146 -1.26 -12.01 4.95
C GLY A 146 0.25 -11.87 4.82
N ALA A 147 0.98 -12.87 5.31
CA ALA A 147 2.42 -12.99 5.12
C ALA A 147 2.86 -14.46 5.11
N ARG A 148 4.12 -14.72 4.77
CA ARG A 148 4.68 -16.08 4.85
C ARG A 148 4.88 -16.52 6.31
N THR A 149 5.33 -15.62 7.15
CA THR A 149 5.64 -15.85 8.58
C THR A 149 5.19 -14.66 9.41
N ALA A 150 5.10 -14.81 10.73
CA ALA A 150 4.80 -13.72 11.66
C ALA A 150 5.79 -12.54 11.53
N GLU A 151 7.07 -12.83 11.34
CA GLU A 151 8.12 -11.80 11.20
C GLU A 151 7.98 -10.98 9.90
N ALA A 152 7.29 -11.52 8.90
CA ALA A 152 7.06 -10.86 7.62
C ALA A 152 5.73 -10.07 7.59
N LEU A 153 4.96 -10.07 8.68
CA LEU A 153 3.74 -9.28 8.79
C LEU A 153 4.07 -7.78 8.85
N LEU A 154 3.37 -7.00 8.04
CA LEU A 154 3.53 -5.55 7.95
C LEU A 154 2.22 -4.84 8.27
N CYS A 155 2.30 -3.66 8.87
CA CYS A 155 1.18 -2.76 9.13
C CYS A 155 0.10 -3.28 10.11
N VAL A 156 0.29 -4.43 10.76
CA VAL A 156 -0.71 -4.97 11.69
C VAL A 156 -0.93 -4.02 12.87
N ASP A 157 0.16 -3.50 13.45
CA ASP A 157 0.07 -2.57 14.57
C ASP A 157 -0.50 -1.21 14.16
N ASP A 158 -0.24 -0.75 12.93
CA ASP A 158 -0.87 0.46 12.39
C ASP A 158 -2.41 0.38 12.43
N PHE A 159 -2.96 -0.75 11.98
CA PHE A 159 -4.40 -0.96 12.01
C PHE A 159 -4.95 -1.09 13.43
N ARG A 160 -4.22 -1.77 14.32
CA ARG A 160 -4.58 -1.88 15.74
C ARG A 160 -4.62 -0.50 16.41
N GLU A 161 -3.62 0.36 16.16
CA GLU A 161 -3.55 1.74 16.66
C GLU A 161 -4.71 2.61 16.14
N LEU A 162 -5.14 2.39 14.89
CA LEU A 162 -6.30 3.05 14.30
C LEU A 162 -7.64 2.50 14.82
N GLY A 163 -7.63 1.46 15.64
CA GLY A 163 -8.84 0.79 16.11
C GLY A 163 -9.56 -0.04 15.04
N VAL A 164 -8.85 -0.40 13.96
CA VAL A 164 -9.38 -1.24 12.88
C VAL A 164 -9.29 -2.71 13.29
N PRO A 165 -10.38 -3.49 13.23
CA PRO A 165 -10.32 -4.94 13.39
C PRO A 165 -9.39 -5.56 12.35
N VAL A 166 -8.42 -6.37 12.80
CA VAL A 166 -7.40 -7.00 11.95
C VAL A 166 -7.49 -8.51 12.07
N GLU A 167 -7.58 -9.18 10.93
CA GLU A 167 -7.41 -10.61 10.82
C GLU A 167 -6.08 -10.93 10.12
N VAL A 168 -5.29 -11.78 10.74
CA VAL A 168 -3.94 -12.13 10.30
C VAL A 168 -3.93 -13.56 9.79
N ALA A 169 -3.21 -13.82 8.71
CA ALA A 169 -2.92 -15.16 8.22
C ALA A 169 -1.43 -15.29 7.87
N THR A 170 -0.84 -16.40 8.27
CA THR A 170 0.55 -16.74 7.89
C THR A 170 0.60 -18.10 7.23
N ASP A 171 1.40 -18.23 6.16
CA ASP A 171 1.48 -19.48 5.39
C ASP A 171 1.99 -20.63 6.25
N ASP A 172 2.89 -20.34 7.21
CA ASP A 172 3.47 -21.32 8.14
C ASP A 172 2.69 -21.51 9.44
N GLY A 173 1.64 -20.71 9.68
CA GLY A 173 0.82 -20.77 10.90
C GLY A 173 1.48 -20.17 12.14
N SER A 174 2.54 -19.39 11.99
CA SER A 174 3.26 -18.76 13.11
C SER A 174 2.46 -17.65 13.80
N GLU A 175 1.50 -17.02 13.10
CA GLU A 175 0.54 -16.08 13.68
C GLU A 175 -0.80 -16.11 12.92
N GLY A 176 -1.91 -16.03 13.68
CA GLY A 176 -3.24 -15.93 13.13
C GLY A 176 -3.73 -17.22 12.46
N PHE A 177 -4.43 -17.08 11.33
CA PHE A 177 -4.89 -18.22 10.55
C PHE A 177 -3.73 -18.90 9.84
N HIS A 178 -3.64 -20.24 9.95
CA HIS A 178 -2.64 -21.02 9.22
C HIS A 178 -3.07 -21.20 7.75
N GLY A 179 -2.45 -20.46 6.85
CA GLY A 179 -2.73 -20.46 5.41
C GLY A 179 -2.86 -19.07 4.81
N TYR A 180 -3.57 -18.99 3.70
CA TYR A 180 -3.66 -17.74 2.92
C TYR A 180 -4.72 -16.79 3.46
N VAL A 181 -4.48 -15.50 3.37
CA VAL A 181 -5.35 -14.41 3.85
C VAL A 181 -6.75 -14.40 3.24
N VAL A 182 -6.93 -15.02 2.09
CA VAL A 182 -8.25 -15.17 1.45
C VAL A 182 -9.20 -16.08 2.22
N HIS A 183 -8.70 -17.01 3.04
CA HIS A 183 -9.55 -17.90 3.83
C HIS A 183 -10.27 -17.16 4.99
N PRO A 184 -9.58 -16.37 5.86
CA PRO A 184 -10.29 -15.56 6.85
C PRO A 184 -11.21 -14.53 6.19
N LEU A 185 -10.86 -13.94 5.04
CA LEU A 185 -11.77 -13.09 4.27
C LEU A 185 -13.05 -13.84 3.88
N GLN A 186 -12.92 -15.05 3.32
CA GLN A 186 -14.09 -15.88 2.95
C GLN A 186 -14.94 -16.20 4.16
N GLY A 187 -14.32 -16.67 5.27
CA GLY A 187 -15.03 -16.97 6.52
C GLY A 187 -15.79 -15.78 7.06
N TYR A 188 -15.19 -14.58 7.01
CA TYR A 188 -15.85 -13.34 7.42
C TYR A 188 -17.07 -13.03 6.53
N LEU A 189 -16.91 -13.09 5.22
CA LEU A 189 -17.98 -12.83 4.26
C LEU A 189 -19.13 -13.85 4.34
N GLU A 190 -18.86 -15.07 4.79
CA GLU A 190 -19.87 -16.12 5.00
C GLU A 190 -20.62 -15.94 6.30
N SER A 191 -19.96 -15.49 7.36
CA SER A 191 -20.56 -15.35 8.69
C SER A 191 -21.33 -14.04 8.87
N GLU A 192 -20.78 -12.93 8.38
CA GLU A 192 -21.33 -11.58 8.62
C GLU A 192 -22.14 -11.05 7.43
N ASP A 193 -21.89 -11.58 6.22
CA ASP A 193 -22.53 -11.18 4.96
C ASP A 193 -22.73 -9.64 4.84
N PRO A 194 -21.64 -8.85 4.92
CA PRO A 194 -21.73 -7.40 5.03
C PRO A 194 -22.35 -6.81 3.76
N ALA A 195 -23.56 -6.30 3.87
CA ALA A 195 -24.24 -5.67 2.77
C ALA A 195 -23.46 -4.46 2.26
N ASN A 196 -23.26 -4.37 0.93
CA ASN A 196 -22.56 -3.29 0.27
C ASN A 196 -21.07 -3.15 0.68
N ALA A 197 -20.39 -4.24 1.03
CA ALA A 197 -18.97 -4.21 1.28
C ALA A 197 -18.19 -3.80 0.02
N VAL A 198 -17.09 -3.07 0.21
CA VAL A 198 -16.14 -2.71 -0.85
C VAL A 198 -14.78 -3.30 -0.50
N LEU A 199 -14.19 -4.04 -1.45
CA LEU A 199 -12.87 -4.64 -1.27
C LEU A 199 -11.79 -3.75 -1.88
N TYR A 200 -10.64 -3.72 -1.20
CA TYR A 200 -9.41 -3.11 -1.68
C TYR A 200 -8.30 -4.13 -1.52
N ALA A 201 -7.53 -4.39 -2.58
CA ALA A 201 -6.48 -5.40 -2.51
C ALA A 201 -5.15 -4.91 -3.09
N CYS A 202 -4.05 -5.29 -2.42
CA CYS A 202 -2.68 -5.13 -2.91
C CYS A 202 -1.80 -6.25 -2.35
N GLY A 203 -0.95 -6.82 -3.21
CA GLY A 203 -0.03 -7.89 -2.84
C GLY A 203 0.24 -8.86 -3.99
N PRO A 204 0.67 -10.07 -3.71
CA PRO A 204 1.02 -11.06 -4.72
C PRO A 204 -0.12 -11.34 -5.71
N THR A 205 0.21 -11.45 -7.00
CA THR A 205 -0.79 -11.69 -8.06
C THR A 205 -1.74 -12.87 -7.79
N PRO A 206 -1.28 -14.02 -7.26
CA PRO A 206 -2.20 -15.12 -6.92
C PRO A 206 -3.23 -14.73 -5.85
N MET A 207 -2.82 -13.95 -4.83
CA MET A 207 -3.73 -13.45 -3.80
C MET A 207 -4.77 -12.51 -4.40
N MET A 208 -4.34 -11.52 -5.19
CA MET A 208 -5.26 -10.57 -5.84
C MET A 208 -6.25 -11.27 -6.77
N ARG A 209 -5.82 -12.32 -7.49
CA ARG A 209 -6.71 -13.14 -8.32
C ARG A 209 -7.78 -13.83 -7.48
N ALA A 210 -7.40 -14.44 -6.35
CA ALA A 210 -8.35 -15.10 -5.46
C ALA A 210 -9.35 -14.11 -4.84
N VAL A 211 -8.87 -12.91 -4.46
CA VAL A 211 -9.77 -11.82 -3.99
C VAL A 211 -10.73 -11.38 -5.10
N HIS A 212 -10.25 -11.28 -6.33
CA HIS A 212 -11.11 -10.97 -7.48
C HIS A 212 -12.20 -12.02 -7.69
N GLU A 213 -11.87 -13.31 -7.64
CA GLU A 213 -12.85 -14.40 -7.76
C GLU A 213 -13.92 -14.34 -6.67
N ILE A 214 -13.52 -14.03 -5.43
CA ILE A 214 -14.46 -13.80 -4.31
C ILE A 214 -15.37 -12.62 -4.61
N ALA A 215 -14.81 -11.49 -5.04
CA ALA A 215 -15.55 -10.28 -5.35
C ALA A 215 -16.58 -10.52 -6.45
N MET A 216 -16.18 -11.19 -7.54
CA MET A 216 -17.07 -11.53 -8.65
C MET A 216 -18.21 -12.45 -8.22
N THR A 217 -17.89 -13.52 -7.45
CA THR A 217 -18.91 -14.48 -6.98
C THR A 217 -19.97 -13.83 -6.09
N ARG A 218 -19.56 -12.82 -5.30
CA ARG A 218 -20.44 -12.12 -4.36
C ARG A 218 -20.98 -10.80 -4.91
N ASN A 219 -20.63 -10.44 -6.15
CA ASN A 219 -20.98 -9.16 -6.78
C ASN A 219 -20.58 -7.94 -5.92
N LEU A 220 -19.37 -7.97 -5.35
CA LEU A 220 -18.82 -6.90 -4.54
C LEU A 220 -17.87 -6.02 -5.36
N PRO A 221 -17.92 -4.69 -5.20
CA PRO A 221 -16.94 -3.80 -5.81
C PRO A 221 -15.53 -4.12 -5.28
N LEU A 222 -14.55 -4.13 -6.20
CA LEU A 222 -13.14 -4.36 -5.89
C LEU A 222 -12.27 -3.30 -6.55
N GLN A 223 -11.36 -2.72 -5.79
CA GLN A 223 -10.27 -1.90 -6.31
C GLN A 223 -8.93 -2.58 -5.99
N VAL A 224 -8.04 -2.62 -6.96
CA VAL A 224 -6.72 -3.26 -6.79
C VAL A 224 -5.59 -2.27 -7.04
N SER A 225 -4.53 -2.34 -6.25
CA SER A 225 -3.27 -1.69 -6.54
C SER A 225 -2.31 -2.72 -7.12
N PHE A 226 -1.96 -2.55 -8.40
CA PHE A 226 -1.15 -3.50 -9.13
C PHE A 226 0.34 -3.14 -9.04
N GLU A 227 1.16 -4.10 -8.70
CA GLU A 227 2.61 -3.99 -8.80
C GLU A 227 3.05 -4.51 -10.17
N ALA A 228 3.63 -3.64 -10.98
CA ALA A 228 4.21 -3.98 -12.27
C ALA A 228 5.61 -3.38 -12.40
N PRO A 229 6.53 -4.00 -13.14
CA PRO A 229 7.80 -3.38 -13.46
C PRO A 229 7.61 -2.04 -14.16
N MET A 230 8.13 -0.97 -13.55
CA MET A 230 7.96 0.40 -14.08
C MET A 230 9.32 0.98 -14.49
N ALA A 231 9.33 1.67 -15.64
CA ALA A 231 10.47 2.46 -16.07
C ALA A 231 10.22 3.96 -15.81
N CYS A 232 9.21 4.57 -16.43
CA CYS A 232 8.98 6.01 -16.33
C CYS A 232 8.08 6.43 -15.15
N GLY A 233 7.14 5.59 -14.74
CA GLY A 233 6.13 5.90 -13.70
C GLY A 233 5.05 6.92 -14.10
N ILE A 234 5.11 7.49 -15.31
CA ILE A 234 4.23 8.59 -15.79
C ILE A 234 3.35 8.19 -16.98
N GLY A 235 3.29 6.90 -17.32
CA GLY A 235 2.41 6.40 -18.39
C GLY A 235 2.92 6.58 -19.82
N VAL A 236 4.15 7.01 -20.05
CA VAL A 236 4.69 7.30 -21.41
C VAL A 236 5.32 6.07 -22.06
N CYS A 237 6.11 5.29 -21.30
CA CYS A 237 6.87 4.17 -21.86
C CYS A 237 6.05 2.88 -22.04
N LEU A 238 4.88 2.79 -21.47
CA LEU A 238 3.95 1.64 -21.52
C LEU A 238 4.52 0.31 -20.97
N SER A 239 5.62 0.34 -20.22
CA SER A 239 6.23 -0.88 -19.67
C SER A 239 5.39 -1.55 -18.57
N CYS A 240 4.53 -0.78 -17.89
CA CYS A 240 3.71 -1.24 -16.78
C CYS A 240 2.22 -1.45 -17.14
N VAL A 241 1.87 -1.45 -18.43
CA VAL A 241 0.49 -1.72 -18.84
C VAL A 241 0.11 -3.17 -18.58
N VAL A 242 -1.10 -3.38 -18.11
CA VAL A 242 -1.72 -4.69 -17.93
C VAL A 242 -2.94 -4.80 -18.81
N CYS A 243 -3.19 -6.00 -19.33
CA CYS A 243 -4.43 -6.28 -20.04
C CYS A 243 -5.56 -6.41 -19.01
N VAL A 244 -6.64 -5.67 -19.24
CA VAL A 244 -7.89 -5.83 -18.49
C VAL A 244 -8.97 -6.26 -19.47
N ASP A 245 -9.85 -7.14 -19.00
CA ASP A 245 -11.07 -7.44 -19.72
C ASP A 245 -12.04 -6.28 -19.49
N ALA A 246 -12.30 -5.52 -20.57
CA ALA A 246 -13.15 -4.34 -20.47
C ALA A 246 -14.65 -4.69 -20.35
N GLY A 247 -15.01 -5.98 -20.46
CA GLY A 247 -16.40 -6.37 -20.60
C GLY A 247 -17.04 -5.77 -21.86
N ASP A 248 -18.06 -6.37 -22.38
CA ASP A 248 -18.90 -5.78 -23.42
C ASP A 248 -19.74 -4.68 -22.78
N ASN A 249 -19.35 -3.40 -23.00
CA ASN A 249 -20.20 -2.22 -22.74
C ASN A 249 -21.20 -2.04 -23.86
#